data_912476fda578270bfa191e641c8455db
#
_entry.id   912476fda578270bfa191e641c8455db
#
_cell.length_a   1.000
_cell.length_b   1.000
_cell.length_c   1.000
_cell.angle_alpha   90.00
_cell.angle_beta   90.00
_cell.angle_gamma   90.00
#
_symmetry.space_group_name_H-M   'P 1'
#
loop_
_entity.id
_entity.type
_entity.pdbx_description
1 polymer ?
#
loop_
_entity_poly.entity_id
_entity_poly.type
_entity_poly.pdbx_seq_one_letter_code
_entity_poly.pdbx_strand_id
1 'polypeptide(L)'
;RDFCLSRGLGDVYKRQLFIPANENSSIAVFKNVFADIGEEQSIEQSLSTFSAHMTTIVNISNNVDESSLVLIDELGAGTDPVEGAALAVAVLEDLRRKGAKIAATTHYSELKEYALRTNRVENASCEFSVDTLKPTYKLITGIPGRSNAFAISQKLGLSKEVIDEAAKLISEENTRFEDVVDTLQKTRLEMEKEKEKTAEMQNEIDEIKKKAEN
;
A
#
# COMPACT_ATOMS: atom_id res chain seq x y z
N ARG A 1 -6.00 -7.16 14.55
CA ARG A 1 -6.94 -7.59 15.59
C ARG A 1 -8.21 -8.05 14.93
N ASP A 2 -8.34 -9.35 14.83
CA ASP A 2 -9.56 -10.14 14.68
C ASP A 2 -10.57 -9.69 13.62
N PHE A 3 -10.14 -9.69 12.36
CA PHE A 3 -11.05 -9.90 11.25
C PHE A 3 -11.32 -11.41 11.14
N CYS A 4 -12.12 -11.94 12.03
CA CYS A 4 -12.64 -13.30 11.92
C CYS A 4 -13.70 -13.30 10.83
N LEU A 5 -13.29 -13.45 9.59
CA LEU A 5 -14.17 -13.79 8.48
C LEU A 5 -14.52 -15.24 8.58
N SER A 6 -15.57 -15.54 9.21
CA SER A 6 -16.41 -16.72 9.08
C SER A 6 -16.97 -17.17 10.41
N ARG A 7 -18.22 -16.95 10.60
CA ARG A 7 -19.12 -17.85 11.32
C ARG A 7 -20.55 -17.36 11.14
N GLY A 8 -21.17 -17.88 10.08
CA GLY A 8 -22.62 -17.86 9.95
C GLY A 8 -23.23 -16.54 9.46
N LEU A 9 -24.31 -16.65 8.71
CA LEU A 9 -25.16 -15.54 8.22
C LEU A 9 -25.55 -14.50 9.30
N GLY A 10 -25.54 -14.87 10.57
CA GLY A 10 -25.79 -14.00 11.71
C GLY A 10 -24.71 -12.94 11.95
N ASP A 11 -23.45 -13.20 11.58
CA ASP A 11 -22.34 -12.26 11.75
C ASP A 11 -22.33 -11.17 10.66
N VAL A 12 -22.82 -11.47 9.47
CA VAL A 12 -22.92 -10.49 8.37
C VAL A 12 -23.91 -9.39 8.73
N TYR A 13 -25.04 -9.71 9.35
CA TYR A 13 -26.01 -8.73 9.82
C TYR A 13 -25.53 -7.88 11.00
N LYS A 14 -24.65 -8.41 11.83
CA LYS A 14 -24.14 -7.71 13.02
C LYS A 14 -23.03 -6.71 12.71
N ARG A 15 -22.44 -6.73 11.51
CA ARG A 15 -21.32 -5.87 11.12
C ARG A 15 -21.71 -4.74 10.15
N GLN A 16 -22.96 -4.36 10.09
CA GLN A 16 -23.38 -3.13 9.44
C GLN A 16 -22.92 -1.92 10.25
N LEU A 17 -21.61 -1.69 10.23
CA LEU A 17 -20.99 -0.54 10.89
C LEU A 17 -20.96 0.64 9.92
N PHE A 18 -21.19 1.83 10.45
CA PHE A 18 -20.94 3.05 9.70
C PHE A 18 -19.45 3.16 9.38
N ILE A 19 -19.13 3.54 8.14
CA ILE A 19 -17.77 3.82 7.74
C ILE A 19 -17.41 5.23 8.25
N PRO A 20 -16.31 5.40 9.02
CA PRO A 20 -15.86 6.71 9.45
C PRO A 20 -15.29 7.47 8.26
N ALA A 21 -16.13 8.18 7.54
CA ALA A 21 -15.79 8.91 6.33
C ALA A 21 -16.43 10.30 6.35
N ASN A 22 -15.83 11.24 5.60
CA ASN A 22 -16.39 12.58 5.43
C ASN A 22 -17.68 12.53 4.61
N GLU A 23 -18.53 13.54 4.76
CA GLU A 23 -19.84 13.63 4.09
C GLU A 23 -19.75 13.55 2.56
N ASN A 24 -18.64 13.99 1.96
CA ASN A 24 -18.39 13.96 0.53
C ASN A 24 -17.69 12.68 0.04
N SER A 25 -17.52 11.68 0.90
CA SER A 25 -16.91 10.41 0.53
C SER A 25 -17.88 9.55 -0.26
N SER A 26 -17.38 8.86 -1.29
CA SER A 26 -18.15 7.91 -2.07
C SER A 26 -17.47 6.57 -2.15
N ILE A 27 -18.24 5.48 -2.10
CA ILE A 27 -17.75 4.10 -2.19
C ILE A 27 -18.50 3.42 -3.33
N ALA A 28 -17.75 2.70 -4.18
CA ALA A 28 -18.33 1.87 -5.21
C ALA A 28 -19.01 0.63 -4.60
N VAL A 29 -20.11 0.20 -5.21
CA VAL A 29 -20.79 -1.06 -4.86
C VAL A 29 -20.25 -2.16 -5.76
N PHE A 30 -19.66 -3.20 -5.15
CA PHE A 30 -19.12 -4.36 -5.85
C PHE A 30 -20.10 -5.53 -5.74
N LYS A 31 -20.23 -6.31 -6.82
CA LYS A 31 -21.00 -7.56 -6.79
C LYS A 31 -20.25 -8.68 -6.08
N ASN A 32 -18.93 -8.72 -6.30
CA ASN A 32 -18.05 -9.71 -5.71
C ASN A 32 -16.90 -9.03 -4.97
N VAL A 33 -16.54 -9.58 -3.83
CA VAL A 33 -15.35 -9.18 -3.08
C VAL A 33 -14.52 -10.43 -2.83
N PHE A 34 -13.32 -10.46 -3.39
CA PHE A 34 -12.35 -11.53 -3.18
C PHE A 34 -11.25 -11.04 -2.26
N ALA A 35 -10.83 -11.86 -1.32
CA ALA A 35 -9.78 -11.50 -0.39
C ALA A 35 -8.82 -12.68 -0.21
N ASP A 36 -7.53 -12.38 -0.35
CA ASP A 36 -6.42 -13.22 0.04
C ASP A 36 -5.64 -12.44 1.12
N ILE A 37 -6.12 -12.51 2.35
CA ILE A 37 -5.63 -11.75 3.51
C ILE A 37 -5.50 -12.70 4.68
N GLY A 38 -4.32 -12.71 5.28
CA GLY A 38 -4.03 -13.46 6.50
C GLY A 38 -2.87 -14.42 6.35
N GLU A 39 -2.01 -14.43 7.34
CA GLU A 39 -0.97 -15.42 7.52
C GLU A 39 -1.58 -16.65 8.23
N GLU A 40 -1.59 -17.80 7.58
CA GLU A 40 -1.64 -19.06 8.30
C GLU A 40 -0.26 -19.29 8.94
N GLN A 41 -0.02 -18.71 10.10
CA GLN A 41 1.19 -18.93 10.91
C GLN A 41 1.17 -20.35 11.48
N SER A 42 1.43 -21.34 10.66
CA SER A 42 1.82 -22.67 11.11
C SER A 42 3.29 -22.89 10.82
N ILE A 43 4.05 -23.16 11.86
CA ILE A 43 5.52 -23.27 11.89
C ILE A 43 6.09 -24.36 10.94
N GLU A 44 5.27 -25.16 10.30
CA GLU A 44 5.68 -26.31 9.50
C GLU A 44 5.62 -26.14 7.97
N GLN A 45 5.28 -24.94 7.43
CA GLN A 45 4.84 -24.90 6.04
C GLN A 45 5.12 -23.62 5.25
N SER A 46 6.38 -23.24 5.01
CA SER A 46 6.65 -22.15 4.06
C SER A 46 6.20 -22.50 2.61
N LEU A 47 6.34 -23.76 2.19
CA LEU A 47 5.83 -24.23 0.88
C LEU A 47 4.31 -24.34 0.84
N SER A 48 3.65 -24.57 1.98
CA SER A 48 2.19 -24.62 2.05
C SER A 48 1.58 -23.22 2.02
N THR A 49 2.24 -22.22 2.59
CA THR A 49 1.76 -20.84 2.59
C THR A 49 1.71 -20.29 1.17
N PHE A 50 2.80 -20.38 0.40
CA PHE A 50 2.81 -19.96 -1.00
C PHE A 50 1.78 -20.72 -1.84
N SER A 51 1.68 -22.05 -1.70
CA SER A 51 0.71 -22.85 -2.43
C SER A 51 -0.73 -22.51 -2.08
N ALA A 52 -1.01 -22.19 -0.82
CA ALA A 52 -2.34 -21.76 -0.38
C ALA A 52 -2.73 -20.42 -1.00
N HIS A 53 -1.84 -19.41 -0.94
CA HIS A 53 -2.04 -18.14 -1.62
C HIS A 53 -2.25 -18.32 -3.12
N MET A 54 -1.43 -19.12 -3.79
CA MET A 54 -1.58 -19.37 -5.23
C MET A 54 -2.91 -20.07 -5.56
N THR A 55 -3.38 -20.99 -4.74
CA THR A 55 -4.69 -21.62 -4.90
C THR A 55 -5.82 -20.59 -4.82
N THR A 56 -5.74 -19.68 -3.85
CA THR A 56 -6.70 -18.58 -3.70
C THR A 56 -6.63 -17.63 -4.92
N ILE A 57 -5.44 -17.25 -5.36
CA ILE A 57 -5.24 -16.37 -6.53
C ILE A 57 -5.78 -17.04 -7.81
N VAL A 58 -5.57 -18.33 -8.02
CA VAL A 58 -6.14 -19.07 -9.14
C VAL A 58 -7.67 -19.03 -9.11
N ASN A 59 -8.27 -19.25 -7.94
CA ASN A 59 -9.73 -19.15 -7.80
C ASN A 59 -10.23 -17.71 -8.07
N ILE A 60 -9.55 -16.68 -7.57
CA ILE A 60 -9.86 -15.29 -7.84
C ILE A 60 -9.77 -15.01 -9.34
N SER A 61 -8.65 -15.37 -9.99
CA SER A 61 -8.43 -15.15 -11.41
C SER A 61 -9.51 -15.78 -12.29
N ASN A 62 -10.00 -16.98 -11.91
CA ASN A 62 -11.03 -17.67 -12.68
C ASN A 62 -12.44 -17.08 -12.51
N ASN A 63 -12.71 -16.32 -11.44
CA ASN A 63 -14.06 -15.87 -11.10
C ASN A 63 -14.21 -14.34 -11.10
N VAL A 64 -13.12 -13.58 -11.27
CA VAL A 64 -13.11 -12.12 -11.24
C VAL A 64 -13.66 -11.52 -12.53
N ASP A 65 -14.37 -10.40 -12.38
CA ASP A 65 -14.92 -9.58 -13.46
C ASP A 65 -14.76 -8.06 -13.17
N GLU A 66 -15.28 -7.21 -14.03
CA GLU A 66 -15.24 -5.76 -13.90
C GLU A 66 -16.02 -5.20 -12.69
N SER A 67 -16.94 -5.99 -12.13
CA SER A 67 -17.74 -5.64 -10.95
C SER A 67 -17.15 -6.13 -9.64
N SER A 68 -15.93 -6.65 -9.68
CA SER A 68 -15.24 -7.28 -8.56
C SER A 68 -14.24 -6.34 -7.88
N LEU A 69 -14.15 -6.46 -6.55
CA LEU A 69 -13.05 -5.93 -5.74
C LEU A 69 -12.14 -7.10 -5.31
N VAL A 70 -10.84 -6.94 -5.50
CA VAL A 70 -9.84 -7.93 -5.10
C VAL A 70 -8.89 -7.30 -4.09
N LEU A 71 -8.73 -7.95 -2.96
CA LEU A 71 -7.84 -7.55 -1.87
C LEU A 71 -6.79 -8.64 -1.67
N ILE A 72 -5.52 -8.32 -1.83
CA ILE A 72 -4.42 -9.29 -1.70
C ILE A 72 -3.38 -8.72 -0.74
N ASP A 73 -2.99 -9.51 0.25
CA ASP A 73 -1.94 -9.15 1.18
C ASP A 73 -0.65 -9.91 0.85
N GLU A 74 0.48 -9.21 0.91
CA GLU A 74 1.83 -9.74 0.64
C GLU A 74 1.96 -10.52 -0.68
N LEU A 75 1.40 -9.97 -1.77
CA LEU A 75 1.40 -10.62 -3.08
C LEU A 75 2.80 -11.01 -3.53
N GLY A 76 2.98 -12.30 -3.82
CA GLY A 76 4.23 -12.90 -4.28
C GLY A 76 5.17 -13.38 -3.16
N ALA A 77 4.82 -13.19 -1.89
CA ALA A 77 5.62 -13.67 -0.76
C ALA A 77 5.66 -15.22 -0.66
N GLY A 78 6.67 -15.73 0.03
CA GLY A 78 6.79 -17.16 0.33
C GLY A 78 7.51 -18.00 -0.72
N THR A 79 8.12 -17.37 -1.74
CA THR A 79 8.98 -18.03 -2.75
C THR A 79 10.25 -17.22 -3.00
N ASP A 80 11.04 -17.62 -4.01
CA ASP A 80 12.18 -16.82 -4.45
C ASP A 80 11.74 -15.39 -4.81
N PRO A 81 12.44 -14.35 -4.32
CA PRO A 81 12.02 -12.96 -4.51
C PRO A 81 11.85 -12.54 -5.97
N VAL A 82 12.72 -13.03 -6.88
CA VAL A 82 12.67 -12.68 -8.30
C VAL A 82 11.46 -13.33 -8.97
N GLU A 83 11.22 -14.60 -8.69
CA GLU A 83 10.04 -15.32 -9.18
C GLU A 83 8.76 -14.76 -8.59
N GLY A 84 8.76 -14.47 -7.27
CA GLY A 84 7.63 -13.89 -6.57
C GLY A 84 7.22 -12.53 -7.13
N ALA A 85 8.18 -11.63 -7.36
CA ALA A 85 7.93 -10.34 -7.97
C ALA A 85 7.38 -10.46 -9.40
N ALA A 86 7.96 -11.34 -10.22
CA ALA A 86 7.50 -11.57 -11.59
C ALA A 86 6.06 -12.11 -11.63
N LEU A 87 5.75 -13.09 -10.79
CA LEU A 87 4.39 -13.64 -10.64
C LEU A 87 3.40 -12.58 -10.17
N ALA A 88 3.79 -11.77 -9.19
CA ALA A 88 2.95 -10.71 -8.66
C ALA A 88 2.57 -9.69 -9.74
N VAL A 89 3.53 -9.24 -10.56
CA VAL A 89 3.24 -8.34 -11.69
C VAL A 89 2.29 -9.01 -12.69
N ALA A 90 2.53 -10.27 -13.04
CA ALA A 90 1.70 -11.00 -14.00
C ALA A 90 0.25 -11.20 -13.49
N VAL A 91 0.07 -11.51 -12.20
CA VAL A 91 -1.24 -11.63 -11.55
C VAL A 91 -1.98 -10.30 -11.55
N LEU A 92 -1.32 -9.21 -11.14
CA LEU A 92 -1.93 -7.88 -11.15
C LEU A 92 -2.38 -7.48 -12.56
N GLU A 93 -1.56 -7.76 -13.57
CA GLU A 93 -1.89 -7.43 -14.96
C GLU A 93 -3.07 -8.27 -15.49
N ASP A 94 -3.16 -9.57 -15.14
CA ASP A 94 -4.29 -10.42 -15.50
C ASP A 94 -5.60 -9.88 -14.89
N LEU A 95 -5.61 -9.62 -13.59
CA LEU A 95 -6.78 -9.10 -12.88
C LEU A 95 -7.18 -7.71 -13.39
N ARG A 96 -6.20 -6.84 -13.69
CA ARG A 96 -6.42 -5.52 -14.26
C ARG A 96 -7.07 -5.59 -15.64
N ARG A 97 -6.62 -6.50 -16.51
CA ARG A 97 -7.21 -6.73 -17.85
C ARG A 97 -8.65 -7.21 -17.77
N LYS A 98 -9.01 -7.95 -16.74
CA LYS A 98 -10.39 -8.38 -16.47
C LYS A 98 -11.27 -7.26 -15.90
N GLY A 99 -10.69 -6.08 -15.66
CA GLY A 99 -11.42 -4.88 -15.24
C GLY A 99 -11.64 -4.76 -13.74
N ALA A 100 -11.16 -5.69 -12.93
CA ALA A 100 -11.31 -5.68 -11.48
C ALA A 100 -10.70 -4.43 -10.82
N LYS A 101 -11.26 -4.04 -9.67
CA LYS A 101 -10.61 -3.10 -8.76
C LYS A 101 -9.75 -3.89 -7.79
N ILE A 102 -8.48 -3.50 -7.69
CA ILE A 102 -7.47 -4.29 -6.96
C ILE A 102 -6.82 -3.39 -5.92
N ALA A 103 -6.68 -3.89 -4.71
CA ALA A 103 -5.77 -3.36 -3.70
C ALA A 103 -4.85 -4.50 -3.25
N ALA A 104 -3.55 -4.35 -3.49
CA ALA A 104 -2.57 -5.35 -3.13
C ALA A 104 -1.46 -4.71 -2.29
N THR A 105 -1.01 -5.39 -1.23
CA THR A 105 0.19 -5.02 -0.51
C THR A 105 1.38 -5.84 -0.99
N THR A 106 2.55 -5.25 -0.97
CA THR A 106 3.80 -5.91 -1.32
C THR A 106 5.00 -5.12 -0.81
N HIS A 107 6.13 -5.77 -0.71
CA HIS A 107 7.41 -5.13 -0.39
C HIS A 107 8.41 -5.13 -1.58
N TYR A 108 8.00 -5.66 -2.74
CA TYR A 108 8.87 -5.74 -3.93
C TYR A 108 9.01 -4.39 -4.64
N SER A 109 10.24 -4.00 -4.98
CA SER A 109 10.54 -2.79 -5.75
C SER A 109 10.02 -2.84 -7.17
N GLU A 110 10.00 -4.02 -7.79
CA GLU A 110 9.49 -4.28 -9.13
C GLU A 110 8.01 -3.88 -9.28
N LEU A 111 7.21 -4.08 -8.23
CA LEU A 111 5.80 -3.69 -8.23
C LEU A 111 5.64 -2.17 -8.07
N LYS A 112 6.53 -1.52 -7.32
CA LYS A 112 6.57 -0.06 -7.24
C LYS A 112 6.85 0.55 -8.62
N GLU A 113 7.83 0.00 -9.35
CA GLU A 113 8.14 0.41 -10.72
C GLU A 113 7.02 0.12 -11.70
N TYR A 114 6.41 -1.07 -11.62
CA TYR A 114 5.26 -1.45 -12.42
C TYR A 114 4.14 -0.41 -12.30
N ALA A 115 3.83 0.02 -11.08
CA ALA A 115 2.79 1.02 -10.85
C ALA A 115 3.15 2.40 -11.42
N LEU A 116 4.42 2.80 -11.40
CA LEU A 116 4.86 4.07 -12.00
C LEU A 116 4.78 4.08 -13.54
N ARG A 117 4.90 2.92 -14.17
CA ARG A 117 4.91 2.78 -15.64
C ARG A 117 3.56 2.38 -16.23
N THR A 118 2.61 1.95 -15.41
CA THR A 118 1.35 1.37 -15.88
C THR A 118 0.19 2.30 -15.65
N ASN A 119 -0.53 2.64 -16.72
CA ASN A 119 -1.69 3.49 -16.63
C ASN A 119 -2.80 2.83 -15.78
N ARG A 120 -3.47 3.63 -14.93
CA ARG A 120 -4.54 3.20 -14.00
C ARG A 120 -4.04 2.25 -12.89
N VAL A 121 -2.76 2.24 -12.62
CA VAL A 121 -2.14 1.61 -11.45
C VAL A 121 -1.46 2.70 -10.66
N GLU A 122 -1.63 2.70 -9.36
CA GLU A 122 -1.12 3.75 -8.49
C GLU A 122 -0.46 3.14 -7.26
N ASN A 123 0.69 3.71 -6.88
CA ASN A 123 1.35 3.37 -5.63
C ASN A 123 0.62 4.03 -4.46
N ALA A 124 0.56 3.32 -3.34
CA ALA A 124 0.16 3.88 -2.07
C ALA A 124 1.09 3.38 -0.97
N SER A 125 1.41 4.23 -0.01
CA SER A 125 2.27 3.87 1.12
C SER A 125 1.71 4.41 2.43
N CYS A 126 1.90 3.63 3.50
CA CYS A 126 1.61 4.11 4.85
C CYS A 126 2.77 4.93 5.36
N GLU A 127 2.50 6.14 5.82
CA GLU A 127 3.50 7.00 6.43
C GLU A 127 4.01 6.37 7.73
N PHE A 128 5.34 6.35 7.87
CA PHE A 128 6.02 5.82 9.05
C PHE A 128 6.97 6.86 9.64
N SER A 129 6.84 7.12 10.93
CA SER A 129 7.74 8.01 11.65
C SER A 129 9.00 7.26 12.09
N VAL A 130 10.12 7.53 11.45
CA VAL A 130 11.42 6.99 11.86
C VAL A 130 11.80 7.50 13.25
N ASP A 131 11.34 8.70 13.62
CA ASP A 131 11.66 9.30 14.93
C ASP A 131 11.00 8.57 16.09
N THR A 132 9.79 8.16 15.95
CA THR A 132 9.03 7.47 16.99
C THR A 132 8.98 5.96 16.80
N LEU A 133 9.46 5.43 15.67
CA LEU A 133 9.32 4.04 15.23
C LEU A 133 7.86 3.57 15.25
N LYS A 134 6.93 4.44 14.87
CA LYS A 134 5.50 4.15 14.86
C LYS A 134 4.86 4.52 13.52
N PRO A 135 3.85 3.76 13.07
CA PRO A 135 3.02 4.18 11.96
C PRO A 135 2.19 5.42 12.35
N THR A 136 2.04 6.35 11.42
CA THR A 136 1.15 7.52 11.60
C THR A 136 -0.29 7.23 11.18
N TYR A 137 -0.52 6.07 10.53
CA TYR A 137 -1.79 5.66 9.93
C TYR A 137 -2.28 6.57 8.79
N LYS A 138 -1.42 7.44 8.28
CA LYS A 138 -1.70 8.25 7.10
C LYS A 138 -1.33 7.47 5.85
N LEU A 139 -2.28 7.32 4.91
CA LEU A 139 -2.04 6.73 3.60
C LEU A 139 -1.66 7.83 2.62
N ILE A 140 -0.53 7.64 1.95
CA ILE A 140 -0.02 8.53 0.90
C ILE A 140 -0.19 7.81 -0.44
N THR A 141 -0.97 8.39 -1.35
CA THR A 141 -1.20 7.83 -2.70
C THR A 141 -0.36 8.54 -3.75
N GLY A 142 -0.08 7.86 -4.87
CA GLY A 142 0.65 8.36 -6.03
C GLY A 142 2.17 8.23 -5.92
N ILE A 143 2.70 7.89 -4.75
CA ILE A 143 4.15 7.75 -4.54
C ILE A 143 4.43 6.42 -3.83
N PRO A 144 5.43 5.64 -4.30
CA PRO A 144 5.82 4.42 -3.62
C PRO A 144 6.40 4.70 -2.23
N GLY A 145 6.25 3.73 -1.34
CA GLY A 145 6.84 3.77 -0.01
C GLY A 145 8.37 3.61 -0.08
N ARG A 146 9.06 4.38 0.77
CA ARG A 146 10.51 4.27 0.97
C ARG A 146 10.82 3.09 1.89
N SER A 147 11.93 2.42 1.64
CA SER A 147 12.50 1.48 2.61
C SER A 147 13.16 2.25 3.76
N ASN A 148 12.79 1.92 4.99
CA ASN A 148 13.37 2.51 6.20
C ASN A 148 14.20 1.50 7.00
N ALA A 149 14.54 0.34 6.42
CA ALA A 149 15.20 -0.76 7.12
C ALA A 149 16.48 -0.33 7.82
N PHE A 150 17.37 0.40 7.14
CA PHE A 150 18.64 0.85 7.72
C PHE A 150 18.44 1.87 8.86
N ALA A 151 17.54 2.85 8.66
CA ALA A 151 17.26 3.84 9.68
C ALA A 151 16.62 3.21 10.93
N ILE A 152 15.72 2.25 10.73
CA ILE A 152 15.09 1.49 11.83
C ILE A 152 16.15 0.64 12.55
N SER A 153 16.99 -0.10 11.81
CA SER A 153 18.03 -0.94 12.38
C SER A 153 19.03 -0.14 13.21
N GLN A 154 19.44 1.03 12.72
CA GLN A 154 20.33 1.94 13.45
C GLN A 154 19.69 2.42 14.77
N LYS A 155 18.41 2.80 14.73
CA LYS A 155 17.69 3.21 15.95
C LYS A 155 17.49 2.08 16.95
N LEU A 156 17.39 0.85 16.48
CA LEU A 156 17.31 -0.35 17.33
C LEU A 156 18.68 -0.79 17.88
N GLY A 157 19.77 -0.11 17.49
CA GLY A 157 21.10 -0.32 18.07
C GLY A 157 22.05 -1.13 17.21
N LEU A 158 21.71 -1.41 15.94
CA LEU A 158 22.69 -2.01 15.02
C LEU A 158 23.81 -1.01 14.74
N SER A 159 25.07 -1.48 14.79
CA SER A 159 26.21 -0.59 14.62
C SER A 159 26.27 0.00 13.21
N LYS A 160 26.80 1.21 13.13
CA LYS A 160 26.90 1.92 11.86
C LYS A 160 27.78 1.18 10.85
N GLU A 161 28.84 0.53 11.33
CA GLU A 161 29.76 -0.25 10.48
C GLU A 161 29.01 -1.37 9.74
N VAL A 162 28.12 -2.10 10.44
CA VAL A 162 27.31 -3.17 9.84
C VAL A 162 26.34 -2.60 8.82
N ILE A 163 25.72 -1.46 9.10
CA ILE A 163 24.81 -0.78 8.16
C ILE A 163 25.55 -0.30 6.92
N ASP A 164 26.73 0.30 7.09
CA ASP A 164 27.56 0.77 5.98
C ASP A 164 28.04 -0.39 5.09
N GLU A 165 28.36 -1.54 5.68
CA GLU A 165 28.66 -2.76 4.89
C GLU A 165 27.43 -3.30 4.16
N ALA A 166 26.27 -3.34 4.81
CA ALA A 166 25.02 -3.78 4.15
C ALA A 166 24.65 -2.85 2.99
N ALA A 167 24.84 -1.55 3.14
CA ALA A 167 24.57 -0.58 2.08
C ALA A 167 25.41 -0.81 0.82
N LYS A 168 26.66 -1.27 0.96
CA LYS A 168 27.54 -1.61 -0.18
C LYS A 168 27.08 -2.83 -0.96
N LEU A 169 26.26 -3.69 -0.36
CA LEU A 169 25.72 -4.90 -0.99
C LEU A 169 24.48 -4.65 -1.81
N ILE A 170 23.87 -3.46 -1.69
CA ILE A 170 22.71 -3.08 -2.51
C ILE A 170 23.19 -2.73 -3.91
N SER A 171 22.47 -3.21 -4.95
CA SER A 171 22.78 -2.88 -6.33
C SER A 171 22.64 -1.37 -6.61
N GLU A 172 23.44 -0.84 -7.52
CA GLU A 172 23.36 0.57 -7.92
C GLU A 172 21.97 0.94 -8.49
N GLU A 173 21.30 0.00 -9.15
CA GLU A 173 19.98 0.20 -9.72
C GLU A 173 18.92 0.41 -8.63
N ASN A 174 18.93 -0.42 -7.59
CA ASN A 174 18.06 -0.26 -6.43
C ASN A 174 18.34 1.03 -5.67
N THR A 175 19.61 1.42 -5.54
CA THR A 175 19.98 2.68 -4.89
C THR A 175 19.43 3.88 -5.66
N ARG A 176 19.59 3.92 -6.98
CA ARG A 176 19.04 5.00 -7.82
C ARG A 176 17.52 5.09 -7.75
N PHE A 177 16.83 3.96 -7.73
CA PHE A 177 15.37 3.93 -7.60
C PHE A 177 14.91 4.52 -6.26
N GLU A 178 15.52 4.11 -5.15
CA GLU A 178 15.18 4.64 -3.81
C GLU A 178 15.51 6.13 -3.69
N ASP A 179 16.57 6.64 -4.32
CA ASP A 179 16.89 8.08 -4.37
C ASP A 179 15.82 8.89 -5.11
N VAL A 180 15.28 8.36 -6.21
CA VAL A 180 14.17 8.98 -6.93
C VAL A 180 12.91 9.00 -6.06
N VAL A 181 12.60 7.90 -5.39
CA VAL A 181 11.45 7.80 -4.47
C VAL A 181 11.60 8.81 -3.32
N ASP A 182 12.79 8.95 -2.73
CA ASP A 182 13.07 9.93 -1.66
C ASP A 182 12.84 11.38 -2.14
N THR A 183 13.30 11.69 -3.34
CA THR A 183 13.10 13.00 -3.96
C THR A 183 11.62 13.30 -4.20
N LEU A 184 10.87 12.34 -4.73
CA LEU A 184 9.43 12.46 -4.96
C LEU A 184 8.66 12.68 -3.65
N GLN A 185 9.00 11.94 -2.59
CA GLN A 185 8.36 12.11 -1.29
C GLN A 185 8.63 13.49 -0.68
N LYS A 186 9.88 13.97 -0.74
CA LYS A 186 10.25 15.30 -0.25
C LYS A 186 9.50 16.40 -1.00
N THR A 187 9.52 16.36 -2.32
CA THR A 187 8.82 17.33 -3.17
C THR A 187 7.32 17.35 -2.86
N ARG A 188 6.71 16.20 -2.67
CA ARG A 188 5.29 16.14 -2.33
C ARG A 188 4.99 16.76 -0.96
N LEU A 189 5.79 16.46 0.04
CA LEU A 189 5.62 17.05 1.38
C LEU A 189 5.73 18.57 1.34
N GLU A 190 6.63 19.11 0.52
CA GLU A 190 6.76 20.54 0.28
C GLU A 190 5.51 21.11 -0.39
N MET A 191 5.03 20.46 -1.44
CA MET A 191 3.79 20.85 -2.13
C MET A 191 2.56 20.82 -1.22
N GLU A 192 2.43 19.80 -0.36
CA GLU A 192 1.32 19.72 0.62
C GLU A 192 1.38 20.89 1.61
N LYS A 193 2.56 21.22 2.14
CA LYS A 193 2.74 22.37 3.03
C LYS A 193 2.43 23.72 2.35
N GLU A 194 2.82 23.88 1.09
CA GLU A 194 2.50 25.08 0.34
C GLU A 194 1.00 25.18 0.04
N LYS A 195 0.36 24.07 -0.26
CA LYS A 195 -1.09 24.00 -0.47
C LYS A 195 -1.87 24.36 0.80
N GLU A 196 -1.44 23.87 1.96
CA GLU A 196 -2.04 24.24 3.25
C GLU A 196 -1.90 25.76 3.51
N LYS A 197 -0.71 26.32 3.35
CA LYS A 197 -0.49 27.76 3.49
C LYS A 197 -1.34 28.60 2.52
N THR A 198 -1.47 28.13 1.28
CA THR A 198 -2.29 28.81 0.28
C THR A 198 -3.77 28.79 0.68
N ALA A 199 -4.26 27.67 1.21
CA ALA A 199 -5.64 27.55 1.70
C ALA A 199 -5.89 28.46 2.93
N GLU A 200 -4.94 28.55 3.84
CA GLU A 200 -5.02 29.46 5.00
C GLU A 200 -5.07 30.93 4.54
N MET A 201 -4.17 31.35 3.64
CA MET A 201 -4.19 32.71 3.07
C MET A 201 -5.48 33.02 2.32
N GLN A 202 -6.04 32.06 1.59
CA GLN A 202 -7.32 32.24 0.90
C GLN A 202 -8.46 32.48 1.89
N ASN A 203 -8.50 31.74 2.98
CA ASN A 203 -9.49 31.94 4.03
C ASN A 203 -9.36 33.31 4.70
N GLU A 204 -8.12 33.78 4.96
CA GLU A 204 -7.89 35.13 5.50
C GLU A 204 -8.35 36.23 4.54
N ILE A 205 -8.10 36.07 3.25
CA ILE A 205 -8.56 37.01 2.21
C ILE A 205 -10.08 37.05 2.18
N ASP A 206 -10.75 35.93 2.25
CA ASP A 206 -12.20 35.85 2.23
C ASP A 206 -12.84 36.45 3.49
N GLU A 207 -12.19 36.32 4.65
CA GLU A 207 -12.60 37.00 5.88
C GLU A 207 -12.45 38.54 5.77
N ILE A 208 -11.31 39.01 5.23
CA ILE A 208 -11.07 40.44 5.03
C ILE A 208 -12.10 41.02 4.06
N LYS A 209 -12.40 40.34 2.97
CA LYS A 209 -13.42 40.79 2.02
C LYS A 209 -14.81 40.92 2.68
N LYS A 210 -15.23 39.90 3.46
CA LYS A 210 -16.49 39.97 4.21
C LYS A 210 -16.57 41.14 5.19
N LYS A 211 -15.43 41.50 5.80
CA LYS A 211 -15.36 42.66 6.73
C LYS A 211 -15.37 43.99 6.00
N ALA A 212 -14.92 44.03 4.74
CA ALA A 212 -14.88 45.27 3.95
C ALA A 212 -16.23 45.54 3.23
N GLU A 213 -17.09 44.53 3.06
CA GLU A 213 -18.40 44.64 2.44
C GLU A 213 -19.52 44.96 3.44
N ASN A 214 -19.24 44.87 4.77
CA ASN A 214 -20.16 45.23 5.85
C ASN A 214 -19.81 46.63 6.42
#